data_497b8cfc9b3ff1374eaeaa41631a29d9
#
_entry.id   497b8cfc9b3ff1374eaeaa41631a29d9
#
_cell.length_a   1.000
_cell.length_b   1.000
_cell.length_c   1.000
_cell.angle_alpha   90.00
_cell.angle_beta   90.00
_cell.angle_gamma   90.00
#
_symmetry.space_group_name_H-M   'P 1'
#
loop_
_entity.id
_entity.type
_entity.pdbx_description
1 polymer ?
#
loop_
_entity_poly.entity_id
_entity_poly.type
_entity_poly.pdbx_seq_one_letter_code
_entity_poly.pdbx_strand_id
1 'polypeptide(L)'
;MFTTEYDVIVVGAGHAGAEAAAAAANMGAKTLLITMNLQHIAQMSCNPAVGGIAKGQIVREIDAMGGYMGIITDKTAIQFKMLNQSKGPAMWSPRAQSDRMRFSEAWRLQLESLPTLDFFQGMVNDLLIEKHKVVGVRTSLGISIKAKSVVLTNGTFLNGVMHIGLKQFGGGRAGEPAAHGLTECLVQQGFEAGRMKTGTPPRVDARSLDFSKMIPQPGDEHPQKFSFSAVTQPLQVQKDCYMTYTSERVHNILRTGFDRSPMFQGIIHGVGPRYCPSIEDKINRFADKDRHQIFVEPEGWHTIEMYVNGFSTSLPEEVQYAALSQVAGFEKVKFLRPGYAIEYDYFPPTQLKHTLETKLIEHLYFAGQINGTTGYEEAAAQGLMAGINAVLKIREREPLILKRDQAYIGVLIDDLITKGTEEPYRMFTSRAEYRTLLRQDNADSRLTPIGYEIGTVSEERYRAWEAKEQRVDDFITYIKELSVTPEEVNPILEKYDSSPMKQGDKLQKVLTRPSVTLSDFEQLPKVSHYIAEHDLSQEEKTCAEVAIKYAGYIEKEKNNADKLNRLESVRIPENFDYDKIVSLSFEGREKLKKIRPITLSQASRISGVSPADISVLVIYMGR
;
A
#
# COMPACT_ATOMS: atom_id res chain seq x y z
N MET A 1 -35.24 11.57 -4.85
CA MET A 1 -34.54 10.49 -4.11
C MET A 1 -33.45 11.08 -3.21
N PHE A 2 -32.51 11.85 -3.73
CA PHE A 2 -31.51 12.57 -2.94
C PHE A 2 -31.87 14.04 -2.83
N THR A 3 -32.48 14.43 -1.72
CA THR A 3 -32.94 15.80 -1.46
C THR A 3 -31.95 16.61 -0.63
N THR A 4 -30.98 15.93 -0.02
CA THR A 4 -29.97 16.55 0.85
C THR A 4 -28.58 16.49 0.20
N GLU A 5 -27.80 17.55 0.40
CA GLU A 5 -26.40 17.60 0.00
C GLU A 5 -25.53 16.78 0.95
N TYR A 6 -24.54 16.07 0.41
CA TYR A 6 -23.50 15.39 1.17
C TYR A 6 -22.27 16.29 1.37
N ASP A 7 -21.53 16.06 2.42
CA ASP A 7 -20.22 16.70 2.58
C ASP A 7 -19.21 16.07 1.60
N VAL A 8 -19.16 14.74 1.55
CA VAL A 8 -18.26 14.01 0.66
C VAL A 8 -19.01 12.91 -0.07
N ILE A 9 -18.81 12.82 -1.38
CA ILE A 9 -19.19 11.64 -2.18
C ILE A 9 -17.90 10.91 -2.58
N VAL A 10 -17.85 9.60 -2.31
CA VAL A 10 -16.79 8.71 -2.76
C VAL A 10 -17.33 7.82 -3.88
N VAL A 11 -16.68 7.85 -5.04
CA VAL A 11 -17.06 7.07 -6.22
C VAL A 11 -16.13 5.88 -6.39
N GLY A 12 -16.68 4.67 -6.27
CA GLY A 12 -15.93 3.41 -6.24
C GLY A 12 -15.69 2.94 -4.80
N ALA A 13 -15.92 1.65 -4.56
CA ALA A 13 -15.77 1.03 -3.24
C ALA A 13 -14.66 -0.03 -3.21
N GLY A 14 -13.57 0.18 -3.97
CA GLY A 14 -12.33 -0.57 -3.82
C GLY A 14 -11.58 -0.17 -2.54
N HIS A 15 -10.34 -0.62 -2.38
CA HIS A 15 -9.55 -0.32 -1.18
C HIS A 15 -9.39 1.19 -0.92
N ALA A 16 -9.20 1.98 -1.97
CA ALA A 16 -9.13 3.44 -1.85
C ALA A 16 -10.47 4.04 -1.41
N GLY A 17 -11.57 3.62 -2.04
CA GLY A 17 -12.90 4.16 -1.72
C GLY A 17 -13.37 3.77 -0.34
N ALA A 18 -13.10 2.55 0.09
CA ALA A 18 -13.44 2.06 1.44
C ALA A 18 -12.73 2.89 2.53
N GLU A 19 -11.41 3.11 2.41
CA GLU A 19 -10.68 3.94 3.37
C GLU A 19 -11.05 5.42 3.29
N ALA A 20 -11.30 5.97 2.08
CA ALA A 20 -11.73 7.37 1.91
C ALA A 20 -13.09 7.63 2.58
N ALA A 21 -14.06 6.73 2.36
CA ALA A 21 -15.38 6.83 2.96
C ALA A 21 -15.33 6.67 4.48
N ALA A 22 -14.54 5.69 4.97
CA ALA A 22 -14.34 5.48 6.40
C ALA A 22 -13.70 6.69 7.07
N ALA A 23 -12.63 7.26 6.48
CA ALA A 23 -11.95 8.44 7.02
C ALA A 23 -12.89 9.65 7.11
N ALA A 24 -13.63 9.94 6.04
CA ALA A 24 -14.58 11.04 6.02
C ALA A 24 -15.70 10.85 7.06
N ALA A 25 -16.25 9.64 7.17
CA ALA A 25 -17.29 9.32 8.14
C ALA A 25 -16.78 9.37 9.59
N ASN A 26 -15.59 8.86 9.88
CA ASN A 26 -14.98 8.92 11.22
C ASN A 26 -14.74 10.37 11.68
N MET A 27 -14.43 11.25 10.74
CA MET A 27 -14.34 12.69 11.00
C MET A 27 -15.72 13.36 11.14
N GLY A 28 -16.82 12.61 11.08
CA GLY A 28 -18.20 13.11 11.24
C GLY A 28 -18.76 13.84 10.02
N ALA A 29 -18.17 13.66 8.83
CA ALA A 29 -18.72 14.19 7.61
C ALA A 29 -19.88 13.32 7.09
N LYS A 30 -20.95 13.93 6.60
CA LYS A 30 -22.04 13.23 5.93
C LYS A 30 -21.54 12.71 4.59
N THR A 31 -21.30 11.42 4.50
CA THR A 31 -20.61 10.78 3.38
C THR A 31 -21.53 9.84 2.61
N LEU A 32 -21.41 9.82 1.28
CA LEU A 32 -22.07 8.84 0.42
C LEU A 32 -21.01 8.03 -0.34
N LEU A 33 -21.05 6.71 -0.21
CA LEU A 33 -20.24 5.77 -1.00
C LEU A 33 -21.10 5.23 -2.15
N ILE A 34 -20.69 5.54 -3.38
CA ILE A 34 -21.35 5.06 -4.60
C ILE A 34 -20.49 3.99 -5.24
N THR A 35 -21.06 2.81 -5.48
CA THR A 35 -20.36 1.70 -6.15
C THR A 35 -21.31 0.96 -7.09
N MET A 36 -20.76 0.36 -8.14
CA MET A 36 -21.55 -0.45 -9.07
C MET A 36 -22.06 -1.74 -8.43
N ASN A 37 -21.38 -2.24 -7.38
CA ASN A 37 -21.78 -3.46 -6.70
C ASN A 37 -21.42 -3.41 -5.21
N LEU A 38 -22.43 -3.36 -4.34
CA LEU A 38 -22.26 -3.35 -2.89
C LEU A 38 -21.73 -4.67 -2.32
N GLN A 39 -21.83 -5.79 -3.05
CA GLN A 39 -21.30 -7.08 -2.62
C GLN A 39 -19.79 -7.20 -2.82
N HIS A 40 -19.18 -6.29 -3.58
CA HIS A 40 -17.78 -6.32 -3.94
C HIS A 40 -16.95 -5.19 -3.32
N ILE A 41 -17.39 -4.65 -2.19
CA ILE A 41 -16.64 -3.63 -1.43
C ILE A 41 -15.27 -4.19 -1.06
N ALA A 42 -14.22 -3.42 -1.35
CA ALA A 42 -12.82 -3.77 -1.10
C ALA A 42 -12.40 -5.17 -1.59
N GLN A 43 -13.02 -5.68 -2.66
CA GLN A 43 -12.72 -7.01 -3.17
C GLN A 43 -11.27 -7.12 -3.65
N MET A 44 -10.60 -8.18 -3.22
CA MET A 44 -9.25 -8.53 -3.68
C MET A 44 -9.32 -9.12 -5.09
N SER A 45 -9.16 -8.30 -6.11
CA SER A 45 -9.31 -8.71 -7.52
C SER A 45 -8.13 -9.55 -8.03
N CYS A 46 -6.96 -9.38 -7.42
CA CYS A 46 -5.72 -10.07 -7.77
C CYS A 46 -5.32 -11.01 -6.62
N ASN A 47 -4.12 -10.88 -6.09
CA ASN A 47 -3.61 -11.70 -4.98
C ASN A 47 -4.47 -11.51 -3.71
N PRO A 48 -4.94 -12.59 -3.05
CA PRO A 48 -5.68 -12.51 -1.79
C PRO A 48 -4.73 -12.31 -0.59
N ALA A 49 -3.89 -11.29 -0.65
CA ALA A 49 -2.92 -10.98 0.39
C ALA A 49 -2.79 -9.47 0.60
N VAL A 50 -2.47 -9.08 1.83
CA VAL A 50 -2.21 -7.71 2.26
C VAL A 50 -0.80 -7.62 2.83
N GLY A 51 -0.12 -6.51 2.56
CA GLY A 51 1.23 -6.25 3.04
C GLY A 51 2.33 -6.80 2.14
N GLY A 52 3.47 -7.11 2.73
CA GLY A 52 4.70 -7.42 2.02
C GLY A 52 5.68 -6.25 2.03
N ILE A 53 6.77 -6.37 1.27
CA ILE A 53 7.90 -5.42 1.30
C ILE A 53 7.43 -3.98 1.05
N ALA A 54 7.69 -3.07 1.99
CA ALA A 54 7.22 -1.70 2.09
C ALA A 54 5.70 -1.53 2.25
N LYS A 55 4.90 -2.46 1.76
CA LYS A 55 3.44 -2.40 1.82
C LYS A 55 2.91 -2.70 3.22
N GLY A 56 3.55 -3.63 3.94
CA GLY A 56 3.23 -3.90 5.33
C GLY A 56 3.41 -2.65 6.21
N GLN A 57 4.44 -1.85 5.96
CA GLN A 57 4.64 -0.56 6.61
C GLN A 57 3.48 0.40 6.34
N ILE A 58 3.02 0.49 5.08
CA ILE A 58 1.88 1.33 4.70
C ILE A 58 0.60 0.90 5.44
N VAL A 59 0.34 -0.40 5.55
CA VAL A 59 -0.85 -0.89 6.29
C VAL A 59 -0.79 -0.51 7.77
N ARG A 60 0.38 -0.63 8.39
CA ARG A 60 0.60 -0.20 9.78
C ARG A 60 0.38 1.32 9.94
N GLU A 61 0.80 2.12 8.96
CA GLU A 61 0.57 3.57 8.95
C GLU A 61 -0.91 3.92 8.73
N ILE A 62 -1.62 3.22 7.84
CA ILE A 62 -3.07 3.36 7.67
C ILE A 62 -3.78 3.06 9.00
N ASP A 63 -3.42 1.97 9.65
CA ASP A 63 -3.98 1.59 10.95
C ASP A 63 -3.71 2.64 12.02
N ALA A 64 -2.48 3.12 12.13
CA ALA A 64 -2.09 4.17 13.09
C ALA A 64 -2.88 5.47 12.90
N MET A 65 -3.26 5.80 11.68
CA MET A 65 -4.08 6.96 11.32
C MET A 65 -5.60 6.73 11.47
N GLY A 66 -6.01 5.58 12.00
CA GLY A 66 -7.43 5.27 12.21
C GLY A 66 -8.14 4.58 11.04
N GLY A 67 -7.39 4.15 9.99
CA GLY A 67 -7.93 3.34 8.90
C GLY A 67 -8.22 1.90 9.34
N TYR A 68 -8.90 1.16 8.50
CA TYR A 68 -9.43 -0.16 8.84
C TYR A 68 -8.73 -1.34 8.14
N MET A 69 -7.89 -1.10 7.13
CA MET A 69 -7.27 -2.19 6.37
C MET A 69 -6.51 -3.19 7.27
N GLY A 70 -5.78 -2.69 8.27
CA GLY A 70 -5.07 -3.53 9.24
C GLY A 70 -6.02 -4.41 10.07
N ILE A 71 -7.07 -3.81 10.62
CA ILE A 71 -8.10 -4.48 11.42
C ILE A 71 -8.83 -5.56 10.59
N ILE A 72 -9.25 -5.21 9.38
CA ILE A 72 -9.95 -6.14 8.48
C ILE A 72 -9.04 -7.29 8.06
N THR A 73 -7.77 -6.99 7.79
CA THR A 73 -6.77 -8.03 7.48
C THR A 73 -6.61 -9.02 8.63
N ASP A 74 -6.44 -8.55 9.85
CA ASP A 74 -6.30 -9.41 11.03
C ASP A 74 -7.53 -10.30 11.24
N LYS A 75 -8.74 -9.73 11.08
CA LYS A 75 -10.01 -10.46 11.23
C LYS A 75 -10.21 -11.55 10.17
N THR A 76 -9.56 -11.46 9.01
CA THR A 76 -9.82 -12.31 7.85
C THR A 76 -8.58 -13.03 7.33
N ALA A 77 -7.44 -12.87 7.99
CA ALA A 77 -6.20 -13.54 7.63
C ALA A 77 -6.33 -15.06 7.78
N ILE A 78 -5.62 -15.78 6.90
CA ILE A 78 -5.48 -17.23 6.94
C ILE A 78 -4.02 -17.66 7.13
N GLN A 79 -3.08 -16.75 6.92
CA GLN A 79 -1.66 -16.94 7.20
C GLN A 79 -1.02 -15.56 7.45
N PHE A 80 -0.03 -15.53 8.33
CA PHE A 80 0.79 -14.35 8.60
C PHE A 80 2.29 -14.68 8.48
N LYS A 81 3.05 -13.77 7.91
CA LYS A 81 4.49 -13.87 7.79
C LYS A 81 5.17 -12.51 7.87
N MET A 82 6.17 -12.39 8.74
CA MET A 82 7.06 -11.24 8.76
C MET A 82 8.19 -11.45 7.76
N LEU A 83 8.19 -10.69 6.68
CA LEU A 83 9.22 -10.75 5.64
C LEU A 83 10.46 -9.97 6.04
N ASN A 84 11.63 -10.39 5.52
CA ASN A 84 12.91 -9.73 5.72
C ASN A 84 13.40 -9.67 7.19
N GLN A 85 13.01 -10.59 8.05
CA GLN A 85 13.44 -10.61 9.45
C GLN A 85 14.97 -10.57 9.59
N SER A 86 15.71 -11.28 8.74
CA SER A 86 17.18 -11.32 8.75
C SER A 86 17.86 -10.01 8.32
N LYS A 87 17.11 -9.06 7.76
CA LYS A 87 17.64 -7.77 7.26
C LYS A 87 17.51 -6.61 8.25
N GLY A 88 17.00 -6.87 9.44
CA GLY A 88 16.82 -5.89 10.50
C GLY A 88 15.49 -5.11 10.43
N PRO A 89 15.15 -4.39 11.52
CA PRO A 89 13.82 -3.79 11.74
C PRO A 89 13.36 -2.81 10.67
N ALA A 90 14.29 -2.05 10.06
CA ALA A 90 13.97 -1.13 8.97
C ALA A 90 13.41 -1.82 7.72
N MET A 91 13.62 -3.14 7.59
CA MET A 91 13.18 -3.94 6.45
C MET A 91 12.06 -4.93 6.80
N TRP A 92 11.72 -5.09 8.07
CA TRP A 92 10.63 -5.97 8.49
C TRP A 92 9.32 -5.53 7.86
N SER A 93 8.67 -6.46 7.19
CA SER A 93 7.49 -6.16 6.39
C SER A 93 6.43 -7.23 6.62
N PRO A 94 5.38 -6.93 7.41
CA PRO A 94 4.31 -7.89 7.66
C PRO A 94 3.53 -8.17 6.37
N ARG A 95 3.15 -9.44 6.18
CA ARG A 95 2.29 -9.92 5.10
C ARG A 95 1.29 -10.92 5.65
N ALA A 96 0.04 -10.77 5.29
CA ALA A 96 -1.00 -11.75 5.57
C ALA A 96 -1.65 -12.25 4.28
N GLN A 97 -1.85 -13.56 4.20
CA GLN A 97 -2.79 -14.14 3.26
C GLN A 97 -4.18 -14.01 3.85
N SER A 98 -5.17 -13.60 3.06
CA SER A 98 -6.52 -13.29 3.54
C SER A 98 -7.57 -14.19 2.91
N ASP A 99 -8.64 -14.46 3.63
CA ASP A 99 -9.86 -15.02 3.08
C ASP A 99 -10.58 -13.93 2.27
N ARG A 100 -10.55 -14.07 0.95
CA ARG A 100 -11.03 -13.05 0.01
C ARG A 100 -12.50 -12.70 0.20
N MET A 101 -13.35 -13.68 0.44
CA MET A 101 -14.79 -13.45 0.61
C MET A 101 -15.06 -12.76 1.95
N ARG A 102 -14.47 -13.28 3.03
CA ARG A 102 -14.60 -12.67 4.37
C ARG A 102 -14.02 -11.28 4.44
N PHE A 103 -12.95 -11.00 3.71
CA PHE A 103 -12.35 -9.66 3.66
C PHE A 103 -13.32 -8.62 3.10
N SER A 104 -13.99 -8.91 1.99
CA SER A 104 -14.99 -8.03 1.40
C SER A 104 -16.21 -7.87 2.32
N GLU A 105 -16.70 -8.96 2.90
CA GLU A 105 -17.81 -8.94 3.86
C GLU A 105 -17.46 -8.11 5.10
N ALA A 106 -16.29 -8.34 5.71
CA ALA A 106 -15.85 -7.63 6.90
C ALA A 106 -15.70 -6.11 6.64
N TRP A 107 -15.19 -5.73 5.46
CA TRP A 107 -15.15 -4.34 5.04
C TRP A 107 -16.54 -3.73 4.94
N ARG A 108 -17.46 -4.43 4.28
CA ARG A 108 -18.84 -3.96 4.14
C ARG A 108 -19.48 -3.71 5.50
N LEU A 109 -19.41 -4.70 6.41
CA LEU A 109 -19.99 -4.59 7.75
C LEU A 109 -19.33 -3.47 8.57
N GLN A 110 -18.01 -3.28 8.42
CA GLN A 110 -17.30 -2.19 9.08
C GLN A 110 -17.79 -0.82 8.59
N LEU A 111 -17.99 -0.65 7.28
CA LEU A 111 -18.49 0.60 6.73
C LEU A 111 -19.96 0.84 7.11
N GLU A 112 -20.80 -0.19 7.09
CA GLU A 112 -22.21 -0.11 7.51
C GLU A 112 -22.37 0.25 9.00
N SER A 113 -21.35 0.04 9.83
CA SER A 113 -21.36 0.45 11.24
C SER A 113 -21.12 1.95 11.46
N LEU A 114 -20.77 2.72 10.42
CA LEU A 114 -20.47 4.15 10.53
C LEU A 114 -21.75 4.97 10.34
N PRO A 115 -22.20 5.72 11.35
CA PRO A 115 -23.55 6.32 11.34
C PRO A 115 -23.72 7.47 10.33
N THR A 116 -22.62 8.08 9.87
CA THR A 116 -22.63 9.20 8.92
C THR A 116 -22.37 8.78 7.49
N LEU A 117 -22.28 7.45 7.22
CA LEU A 117 -21.99 6.89 5.91
C LEU A 117 -23.24 6.26 5.28
N ASP A 118 -23.67 6.81 4.17
CA ASP A 118 -24.72 6.27 3.32
C ASP A 118 -24.12 5.50 2.12
N PHE A 119 -24.91 4.60 1.54
CA PHE A 119 -24.52 3.77 0.41
C PHE A 119 -25.49 3.93 -0.75
N PHE A 120 -24.95 3.89 -1.97
CA PHE A 120 -25.78 3.83 -3.17
C PHE A 120 -25.14 2.89 -4.22
N GLN A 121 -25.92 1.93 -4.70
CA GLN A 121 -25.49 1.10 -5.81
C GLN A 121 -25.86 1.76 -7.13
N GLY A 122 -24.84 2.20 -7.87
CA GLY A 122 -25.00 2.86 -9.15
C GLY A 122 -23.66 3.15 -9.80
N MET A 123 -23.68 3.45 -11.08
CA MET A 123 -22.52 3.89 -11.85
C MET A 123 -22.55 5.40 -12.00
N VAL A 124 -21.46 6.08 -11.62
CA VAL A 124 -21.25 7.50 -11.90
C VAL A 124 -20.58 7.63 -13.26
N ASN A 125 -21.17 8.43 -14.12
CA ASN A 125 -20.68 8.66 -15.48
C ASN A 125 -20.36 10.14 -15.79
N ASP A 126 -20.71 11.06 -14.87
CA ASP A 126 -20.52 12.48 -15.07
C ASP A 126 -20.33 13.22 -13.73
N LEU A 127 -19.71 14.39 -13.78
CA LEU A 127 -19.50 15.30 -12.65
C LEU A 127 -20.34 16.56 -12.81
N LEU A 128 -20.91 17.03 -11.72
CA LEU A 128 -21.52 18.35 -11.65
C LEU A 128 -20.45 19.37 -11.28
N ILE A 129 -20.13 20.28 -12.20
CA ILE A 129 -19.05 21.26 -12.05
C ILE A 129 -19.62 22.67 -12.24
N GLU A 130 -19.32 23.56 -11.30
CA GLU A 130 -19.69 24.98 -11.35
C GLU A 130 -18.45 25.84 -11.06
N LYS A 131 -18.09 26.75 -11.93
CA LYS A 131 -16.97 27.71 -11.77
C LYS A 131 -15.66 27.02 -11.32
N HIS A 132 -15.25 25.94 -12.00
CA HIS A 132 -14.07 25.12 -11.70
C HIS A 132 -14.09 24.41 -10.32
N LYS A 133 -15.26 24.24 -9.74
CA LYS A 133 -15.48 23.49 -8.50
C LYS A 133 -16.45 22.35 -8.74
N VAL A 134 -16.15 21.16 -8.23
CA VAL A 134 -17.12 20.05 -8.24
C VAL A 134 -18.20 20.33 -7.19
N VAL A 135 -19.46 20.13 -7.57
CA VAL A 135 -20.64 20.33 -6.72
C VAL A 135 -21.51 19.07 -6.62
N GLY A 136 -21.03 17.95 -7.16
CA GLY A 136 -21.73 16.67 -7.10
C GLY A 136 -21.38 15.75 -8.26
N VAL A 137 -22.18 14.70 -8.39
CA VAL A 137 -22.02 13.66 -9.42
C VAL A 137 -23.37 13.39 -10.10
N ARG A 138 -23.31 12.82 -11.32
CA ARG A 138 -24.46 12.28 -12.02
C ARG A 138 -24.25 10.78 -12.30
N THR A 139 -25.29 10.00 -12.03
CA THR A 139 -25.26 8.56 -12.32
C THR A 139 -25.69 8.28 -13.76
N SER A 140 -25.37 7.09 -14.26
CA SER A 140 -25.78 6.60 -15.58
C SER A 140 -27.31 6.57 -15.79
N LEU A 141 -28.08 6.57 -14.71
CA LEU A 141 -29.54 6.67 -14.73
C LEU A 141 -30.04 8.12 -14.71
N GLY A 142 -29.15 9.11 -14.81
CA GLY A 142 -29.47 10.54 -14.83
C GLY A 142 -29.75 11.16 -13.46
N ILE A 143 -29.53 10.44 -12.36
CA ILE A 143 -29.70 10.96 -11.00
C ILE A 143 -28.54 11.89 -10.65
N SER A 144 -28.85 13.15 -10.35
CA SER A 144 -27.86 14.12 -9.84
C SER A 144 -27.85 14.12 -8.32
N ILE A 145 -26.65 14.01 -7.72
CA ILE A 145 -26.45 13.99 -6.28
C ILE A 145 -25.43 15.06 -5.93
N LYS A 146 -25.82 15.99 -5.06
CA LYS A 146 -24.99 17.13 -4.65
C LYS A 146 -24.01 16.77 -3.54
N ALA A 147 -22.81 17.33 -3.60
CA ALA A 147 -21.80 17.23 -2.56
C ALA A 147 -20.85 18.42 -2.56
N LYS A 148 -20.25 18.72 -1.39
CA LYS A 148 -19.22 19.73 -1.26
C LYS A 148 -17.86 19.27 -1.81
N SER A 149 -17.56 17.98 -1.73
CA SER A 149 -16.34 17.37 -2.30
C SER A 149 -16.64 15.99 -2.88
N VAL A 150 -15.84 15.59 -3.88
CA VAL A 150 -15.92 14.28 -4.54
C VAL A 150 -14.55 13.62 -4.58
N VAL A 151 -14.49 12.35 -4.22
CA VAL A 151 -13.28 11.50 -4.30
C VAL A 151 -13.51 10.40 -5.34
N LEU A 152 -12.72 10.39 -6.41
CA LEU A 152 -12.77 9.37 -7.45
C LEU A 152 -11.75 8.25 -7.16
N THR A 153 -12.26 7.01 -7.11
CA THR A 153 -11.47 5.81 -6.78
C THR A 153 -11.81 4.64 -7.72
N ASN A 154 -11.84 4.90 -9.01
CA ASN A 154 -12.43 4.03 -10.03
C ASN A 154 -11.68 2.71 -10.31
N GLY A 155 -10.49 2.49 -9.74
CA GLY A 155 -9.74 1.25 -9.92
C GLY A 155 -9.41 0.96 -11.39
N THR A 156 -9.74 -0.24 -11.85
CA THR A 156 -9.53 -0.71 -13.22
C THR A 156 -10.78 -0.57 -14.11
N PHE A 157 -11.77 0.23 -13.68
CA PHE A 157 -13.09 0.24 -14.32
C PHE A 157 -13.26 1.29 -15.42
N LEU A 158 -12.49 2.41 -15.40
CA LEU A 158 -12.61 3.47 -16.41
C LEU A 158 -12.21 2.94 -17.79
N ASN A 159 -13.21 2.84 -18.68
CA ASN A 159 -13.07 2.26 -20.02
C ASN A 159 -12.30 0.92 -20.00
N GLY A 160 -12.58 0.09 -19.01
CA GLY A 160 -11.91 -1.17 -18.76
C GLY A 160 -12.14 -2.18 -19.88
N VAL A 161 -11.06 -2.83 -20.35
CA VAL A 161 -11.10 -3.89 -21.36
C VAL A 161 -10.26 -5.07 -20.89
N MET A 162 -10.88 -6.25 -20.81
CA MET A 162 -10.20 -7.51 -20.50
C MET A 162 -9.74 -8.20 -21.76
N HIS A 163 -8.55 -8.82 -21.73
CA HIS A 163 -7.93 -9.51 -22.85
C HIS A 163 -7.59 -10.96 -22.47
N ILE A 164 -8.03 -11.92 -23.30
CA ILE A 164 -7.65 -13.34 -23.25
C ILE A 164 -7.33 -13.78 -24.68
N GLY A 165 -6.06 -13.98 -25.00
CA GLY A 165 -5.63 -14.13 -26.38
C GLY A 165 -6.07 -12.91 -27.20
N LEU A 166 -6.58 -13.14 -28.38
CA LEU A 166 -7.08 -12.08 -29.27
C LEU A 166 -8.52 -11.62 -28.94
N LYS A 167 -9.17 -12.22 -27.92
CA LYS A 167 -10.52 -11.85 -27.52
C LYS A 167 -10.49 -10.68 -26.54
N GLN A 168 -11.44 -9.76 -26.72
CA GLN A 168 -11.61 -8.58 -25.89
C GLN A 168 -13.02 -8.57 -25.29
N PHE A 169 -13.11 -8.16 -24.03
CA PHE A 169 -14.37 -8.05 -23.29
C PHE A 169 -14.39 -6.72 -22.55
N GLY A 170 -15.45 -5.95 -22.69
CA GLY A 170 -15.66 -4.75 -21.86
C GLY A 170 -15.88 -5.15 -20.41
N GLY A 171 -15.08 -4.58 -19.49
CA GLY A 171 -15.24 -4.83 -18.07
C GLY A 171 -14.08 -4.31 -17.26
N GLY A 172 -14.32 -3.97 -16.01
CA GLY A 172 -13.27 -3.56 -15.06
C GLY A 172 -12.66 -4.74 -14.31
N ARG A 173 -13.39 -5.85 -14.25
CA ARG A 173 -13.03 -7.11 -13.61
C ARG A 173 -13.92 -8.23 -14.18
N ALA A 174 -13.46 -9.49 -14.12
CA ALA A 174 -14.25 -10.63 -14.60
C ALA A 174 -15.65 -10.66 -13.94
N GLY A 175 -16.68 -10.63 -14.77
CA GLY A 175 -18.09 -10.61 -14.35
C GLY A 175 -18.64 -9.22 -13.99
N GLU A 176 -17.89 -8.14 -14.16
CA GLU A 176 -18.33 -6.78 -13.85
C GLU A 176 -18.12 -5.83 -15.03
N PRO A 177 -19.10 -4.96 -15.32
CA PRO A 177 -19.04 -4.03 -16.46
C PRO A 177 -17.93 -2.98 -16.27
N ALA A 178 -17.53 -2.35 -17.37
CA ALA A 178 -16.69 -1.15 -17.35
C ALA A 178 -17.53 0.10 -17.00
N ALA A 179 -16.86 1.12 -16.47
CA ALA A 179 -17.45 2.44 -16.26
C ALA A 179 -17.10 3.36 -17.45
N HIS A 180 -18.10 3.95 -18.07
CA HIS A 180 -17.95 4.83 -19.23
C HIS A 180 -18.49 6.24 -18.93
N GLY A 181 -18.01 7.24 -19.65
CA GLY A 181 -18.46 8.63 -19.57
C GLY A 181 -17.60 9.51 -18.69
N LEU A 182 -17.10 8.99 -17.57
CA LEU A 182 -16.34 9.81 -16.60
C LEU A 182 -14.95 10.22 -17.12
N THR A 183 -14.25 9.35 -17.87
CA THR A 183 -12.98 9.72 -18.50
C THR A 183 -13.20 10.85 -19.49
N GLU A 184 -14.22 10.74 -20.34
CA GLU A 184 -14.57 11.74 -21.35
C GLU A 184 -14.93 13.08 -20.69
N CYS A 185 -15.71 13.05 -19.60
CA CYS A 185 -16.02 14.22 -18.80
C CYS A 185 -14.75 14.92 -18.29
N LEU A 186 -13.82 14.17 -17.69
CA LEU A 186 -12.56 14.71 -17.16
C LEU A 186 -11.65 15.28 -18.27
N VAL A 187 -11.55 14.59 -19.40
CA VAL A 187 -10.76 15.06 -20.56
C VAL A 187 -11.33 16.37 -21.12
N GLN A 188 -12.65 16.51 -21.18
CA GLN A 188 -13.31 17.76 -21.57
C GLN A 188 -13.00 18.92 -20.60
N GLN A 189 -12.73 18.63 -19.34
CA GLN A 189 -12.28 19.62 -18.36
C GLN A 189 -10.78 19.94 -18.45
N GLY A 190 -10.05 19.33 -19.38
CA GLY A 190 -8.63 19.58 -19.61
C GLY A 190 -7.66 18.60 -18.91
N PHE A 191 -8.16 17.52 -18.30
CA PHE A 191 -7.27 16.50 -17.72
C PHE A 191 -6.58 15.68 -18.82
N GLU A 192 -5.30 15.43 -18.63
CA GLU A 192 -4.55 14.43 -19.40
C GLU A 192 -4.94 13.04 -18.89
N ALA A 193 -5.28 12.13 -19.80
CA ALA A 193 -5.53 10.72 -19.51
C ALA A 193 -4.52 9.83 -20.24
N GLY A 194 -4.28 8.65 -19.71
CA GLY A 194 -3.47 7.61 -20.33
C GLY A 194 -4.07 6.23 -20.09
N ARG A 195 -3.41 5.19 -20.64
CA ARG A 195 -3.84 3.79 -20.46
C ARG A 195 -2.78 3.03 -19.68
N MET A 196 -3.22 2.24 -18.69
CA MET A 196 -2.39 1.28 -17.97
C MET A 196 -2.93 -0.13 -18.10
N LYS A 197 -2.07 -1.11 -17.88
CA LYS A 197 -2.41 -2.53 -17.95
C LYS A 197 -1.99 -3.22 -16.67
N THR A 198 -2.82 -4.11 -16.17
CA THR A 198 -2.45 -5.11 -15.17
C THR A 198 -2.95 -6.49 -15.60
N GLY A 199 -2.71 -7.52 -14.81
CA GLY A 199 -3.17 -8.87 -15.13
C GLY A 199 -3.35 -9.72 -13.89
N THR A 200 -4.04 -10.82 -14.06
CA THR A 200 -4.29 -11.81 -13.03
C THR A 200 -4.07 -13.23 -13.56
N PRO A 201 -3.58 -14.17 -12.74
CA PRO A 201 -3.41 -15.56 -13.14
C PRO A 201 -4.74 -16.33 -13.13
N PRO A 202 -4.74 -17.57 -13.67
CA PRO A 202 -5.86 -18.49 -13.53
C PRO A 202 -6.23 -18.74 -12.07
N ARG A 203 -7.47 -19.11 -11.84
CA ARG A 203 -7.95 -19.74 -10.59
C ARG A 203 -8.21 -21.20 -10.84
N VAL A 204 -7.79 -22.04 -9.91
CA VAL A 204 -7.84 -23.49 -10.06
C VAL A 204 -8.50 -24.16 -8.86
N ASP A 205 -9.05 -25.35 -9.08
CA ASP A 205 -9.68 -26.17 -8.04
C ASP A 205 -8.60 -26.94 -7.25
N ALA A 206 -8.49 -26.65 -5.95
CA ALA A 206 -7.55 -27.29 -5.03
C ALA A 206 -7.64 -28.83 -5.03
N ARG A 207 -8.84 -29.40 -5.24
CA ARG A 207 -9.09 -30.85 -5.26
C ARG A 207 -8.45 -31.54 -6.48
N SER A 208 -8.06 -30.77 -7.48
CA SER A 208 -7.39 -31.24 -8.70
C SER A 208 -5.86 -31.14 -8.64
N LEU A 209 -5.32 -30.62 -7.52
CA LEU A 209 -3.89 -30.42 -7.33
C LEU A 209 -3.28 -31.54 -6.48
N ASP A 210 -2.04 -31.88 -6.78
CA ASP A 210 -1.21 -32.80 -5.99
C ASP A 210 -0.18 -32.00 -5.16
N PHE A 211 -0.57 -31.62 -3.95
CA PHE A 211 0.29 -30.83 -3.05
C PHE A 211 1.54 -31.59 -2.57
N SER A 212 1.59 -32.93 -2.68
CA SER A 212 2.77 -33.71 -2.32
C SER A 212 3.98 -33.43 -3.22
N LYS A 213 3.74 -32.88 -4.41
CA LYS A 213 4.77 -32.47 -5.37
C LYS A 213 5.18 -31.00 -5.24
N MET A 214 4.64 -30.30 -4.27
CA MET A 214 4.89 -28.87 -4.03
C MET A 214 5.63 -28.68 -2.70
N ILE A 215 6.30 -27.55 -2.56
CA ILE A 215 7.02 -27.19 -1.35
C ILE A 215 6.09 -26.37 -0.44
N PRO A 216 5.75 -26.87 0.77
CA PRO A 216 4.94 -26.09 1.71
C PRO A 216 5.61 -24.78 2.08
N GLN A 217 4.82 -23.73 2.22
CA GLN A 217 5.23 -22.40 2.65
C GLN A 217 4.40 -22.01 3.88
N PRO A 218 4.80 -22.46 5.08
CA PRO A 218 4.07 -22.13 6.30
C PRO A 218 4.19 -20.65 6.66
N GLY A 219 3.24 -20.17 7.45
CA GLY A 219 3.35 -18.88 8.13
C GLY A 219 4.38 -18.90 9.27
N ASP A 220 4.50 -17.79 9.97
CA ASP A 220 5.37 -17.71 11.14
C ASP A 220 4.80 -18.57 12.28
N GLU A 221 5.67 -19.24 13.04
CA GLU A 221 5.29 -20.07 14.19
C GLU A 221 4.58 -19.24 15.28
N HIS A 222 5.06 -18.01 15.49
CA HIS A 222 4.47 -17.03 16.39
C HIS A 222 4.03 -15.81 15.58
N PRO A 223 2.84 -15.87 14.93
CA PRO A 223 2.39 -14.80 14.08
C PRO A 223 2.10 -13.54 14.87
N GLN A 224 2.45 -12.40 14.29
CA GLN A 224 2.02 -11.09 14.76
C GLN A 224 0.71 -10.69 14.07
N LYS A 225 0.31 -9.45 14.21
CA LYS A 225 -0.86 -8.86 13.56
C LYS A 225 -0.54 -7.50 12.96
N PHE A 226 -1.43 -6.99 12.11
CA PHE A 226 -1.27 -5.66 11.51
C PHE A 226 -1.73 -4.53 12.42
N SER A 227 -2.91 -4.67 13.04
CA SER A 227 -3.51 -3.58 13.79
C SER A 227 -2.86 -3.40 15.16
N PHE A 228 -2.64 -2.14 15.55
CA PHE A 228 -2.27 -1.76 16.91
C PHE A 228 -3.45 -1.90 17.88
N SER A 229 -4.68 -1.98 17.37
CA SER A 229 -5.89 -2.08 18.18
C SER A 229 -6.03 -3.42 18.88
N ALA A 230 -6.50 -3.41 20.12
CA ALA A 230 -6.81 -4.61 20.90
C ALA A 230 -8.05 -5.38 20.40
N VAL A 231 -8.82 -4.82 19.45
CA VAL A 231 -10.00 -5.49 18.86
C VAL A 231 -9.64 -6.68 17.96
N THR A 232 -8.38 -6.84 17.64
CA THR A 232 -7.85 -7.98 16.87
C THR A 232 -6.78 -8.74 17.65
N GLN A 233 -6.63 -10.02 17.32
CA GLN A 233 -5.62 -10.90 17.93
C GLN A 233 -4.81 -11.60 16.83
N PRO A 234 -3.56 -12.00 17.10
CA PRO A 234 -2.79 -12.84 16.20
C PRO A 234 -3.50 -14.15 15.86
N LEU A 235 -3.23 -14.67 14.67
CA LEU A 235 -3.78 -15.95 14.24
C LEU A 235 -3.37 -17.09 15.18
N GLN A 236 -4.34 -17.92 15.57
CA GLN A 236 -4.10 -19.12 16.37
C GLN A 236 -3.87 -20.36 15.48
N VAL A 237 -4.50 -20.38 14.30
CA VAL A 237 -4.38 -21.44 13.31
C VAL A 237 -4.08 -20.81 11.96
N GLN A 238 -3.22 -21.44 11.18
CA GLN A 238 -2.83 -20.94 9.86
C GLN A 238 -3.01 -22.01 8.79
N LYS A 239 -3.13 -21.57 7.54
CA LYS A 239 -3.22 -22.42 6.36
C LYS A 239 -2.00 -22.18 5.48
N ASP A 240 -1.37 -23.27 5.02
CA ASP A 240 -0.17 -23.16 4.19
C ASP A 240 -0.46 -22.66 2.77
N CYS A 241 0.47 -21.90 2.24
CA CYS A 241 0.66 -21.72 0.81
C CYS A 241 1.64 -22.79 0.32
N TYR A 242 1.73 -22.95 -1.01
CA TYR A 242 2.63 -23.93 -1.62
C TYR A 242 3.45 -23.28 -2.72
N MET A 243 4.63 -23.82 -3.00
CA MET A 243 5.50 -23.34 -4.06
C MET A 243 5.86 -24.47 -5.02
N THR A 244 5.82 -24.18 -6.31
CA THR A 244 6.30 -25.05 -7.39
C THR A 244 7.02 -24.22 -8.43
N TYR A 245 7.40 -24.82 -9.55
CA TYR A 245 8.17 -24.15 -10.59
C TYR A 245 7.65 -24.48 -11.99
N THR A 246 7.79 -23.53 -12.90
CA THR A 246 7.73 -23.82 -14.34
C THR A 246 8.96 -24.63 -14.77
N SER A 247 8.94 -25.16 -15.97
CA SER A 247 10.05 -25.86 -16.60
C SER A 247 10.18 -25.40 -18.05
N GLU A 248 11.26 -25.78 -18.72
CA GLU A 248 11.45 -25.49 -20.14
C GLU A 248 10.29 -26.02 -20.99
N ARG A 249 9.75 -27.21 -20.66
CA ARG A 249 8.56 -27.75 -21.31
C ARG A 249 7.34 -26.81 -21.19
N VAL A 250 7.11 -26.25 -20.01
CA VAL A 250 6.06 -25.26 -19.77
C VAL A 250 6.31 -24.00 -20.61
N HIS A 251 7.56 -23.52 -20.64
CA HIS A 251 7.94 -22.34 -21.41
C HIS A 251 7.72 -22.55 -22.92
N ASN A 252 8.06 -23.74 -23.46
CA ASN A 252 7.86 -24.05 -24.87
C ASN A 252 6.38 -24.05 -25.26
N ILE A 253 5.50 -24.56 -24.38
CA ILE A 253 4.05 -24.50 -24.60
C ILE A 253 3.55 -23.04 -24.56
N LEU A 254 3.98 -22.26 -23.60
CA LEU A 254 3.58 -20.85 -23.52
C LEU A 254 4.00 -20.05 -24.76
N ARG A 255 5.20 -20.33 -25.31
CA ARG A 255 5.68 -19.71 -26.56
C ARG A 255 4.78 -19.96 -27.76
N THR A 256 4.06 -21.11 -27.81
CA THR A 256 3.11 -21.39 -28.90
C THR A 256 1.92 -20.43 -28.97
N GLY A 257 1.71 -19.65 -27.91
CA GLY A 257 0.65 -18.64 -27.85
C GLY A 257 1.12 -17.21 -28.10
N PHE A 258 2.42 -16.97 -28.32
CA PHE A 258 2.97 -15.62 -28.45
C PHE A 258 2.46 -14.84 -29.67
N ASP A 259 2.16 -15.54 -30.75
CA ASP A 259 1.50 -15.00 -31.95
C ASP A 259 0.05 -14.54 -31.70
N ARG A 260 -0.55 -14.97 -30.60
CA ARG A 260 -1.90 -14.60 -30.15
C ARG A 260 -1.90 -13.88 -28.81
N SER A 261 -0.73 -13.41 -28.37
CA SER A 261 -0.63 -12.58 -27.17
C SER A 261 -1.06 -11.15 -27.47
N PRO A 262 -2.06 -10.59 -26.81
CA PRO A 262 -2.50 -9.21 -27.06
C PRO A 262 -1.41 -8.18 -26.76
N MET A 263 -0.48 -8.53 -25.86
CA MET A 263 0.66 -7.70 -25.51
C MET A 263 1.72 -7.70 -26.63
N PHE A 264 2.07 -8.87 -27.19
CA PHE A 264 3.08 -8.98 -28.25
C PHE A 264 2.55 -8.57 -29.63
N GLN A 265 1.25 -8.64 -29.84
CA GLN A 265 0.59 -8.16 -31.05
C GLN A 265 0.27 -6.65 -31.03
N GLY A 266 0.64 -5.93 -29.98
CA GLY A 266 0.39 -4.49 -29.88
C GLY A 266 -1.10 -4.11 -29.74
N ILE A 267 -1.96 -5.05 -29.34
CA ILE A 267 -3.39 -4.81 -29.10
C ILE A 267 -3.58 -4.05 -27.79
N ILE A 268 -2.78 -4.39 -26.76
CA ILE A 268 -2.71 -3.67 -25.52
C ILE A 268 -1.77 -2.47 -25.70
N HIS A 269 -2.30 -1.27 -25.50
CA HIS A 269 -1.54 -0.01 -25.56
C HIS A 269 -1.07 0.43 -24.17
N GLY A 270 -1.72 -0.06 -23.10
CA GLY A 270 -1.42 0.28 -21.72
C GLY A 270 -0.08 -0.27 -21.25
N VAL A 271 0.67 0.55 -20.52
CA VAL A 271 1.94 0.14 -19.90
C VAL A 271 1.67 -0.80 -18.74
N GLY A 272 2.33 -1.95 -18.71
CA GLY A 272 2.22 -2.95 -17.64
C GLY A 272 3.20 -2.72 -16.48
N PRO A 273 2.93 -3.29 -15.29
CA PRO A 273 3.79 -3.13 -14.12
C PRO A 273 5.11 -3.90 -14.29
N ARG A 274 6.22 -3.21 -14.13
CA ARG A 274 7.59 -3.76 -14.24
C ARG A 274 7.86 -4.90 -13.26
N TYR A 275 7.27 -4.84 -12.07
CA TYR A 275 7.56 -5.75 -10.95
C TYR A 275 6.53 -6.86 -10.75
N CYS A 276 5.52 -6.95 -11.63
CA CYS A 276 4.59 -8.07 -11.70
C CYS A 276 4.37 -8.43 -13.17
N PRO A 277 5.44 -8.84 -13.89
CA PRO A 277 5.32 -9.19 -15.29
C PRO A 277 4.46 -10.44 -15.45
N SER A 278 3.77 -10.55 -16.57
CA SER A 278 3.09 -11.78 -16.96
C SER A 278 4.10 -12.91 -17.18
N ILE A 279 3.63 -14.15 -17.17
CA ILE A 279 4.53 -15.30 -17.37
C ILE A 279 5.17 -15.27 -18.77
N GLU A 280 4.43 -14.86 -19.80
CA GLU A 280 4.95 -14.68 -21.17
C GLU A 280 6.04 -13.61 -21.21
N ASP A 281 5.90 -12.53 -20.46
CA ASP A 281 6.90 -11.48 -20.37
C ASP A 281 8.17 -11.94 -19.64
N LYS A 282 8.01 -12.74 -18.56
CA LYS A 282 9.14 -13.36 -17.84
C LYS A 282 9.96 -14.27 -18.74
N ILE A 283 9.29 -15.15 -19.47
CA ILE A 283 9.93 -16.11 -20.38
C ILE A 283 10.66 -15.40 -21.54
N ASN A 284 10.13 -14.28 -21.98
CA ASN A 284 10.75 -13.49 -23.05
C ASN A 284 11.95 -12.69 -22.53
N ARG A 285 11.83 -12.01 -21.40
CA ARG A 285 12.90 -11.15 -20.83
C ARG A 285 14.02 -11.93 -20.15
N PHE A 286 13.69 -13.09 -19.58
CA PHE A 286 14.62 -13.95 -18.84
C PHE A 286 14.70 -15.32 -19.50
N ALA A 287 14.97 -15.33 -20.81
CA ALA A 287 15.02 -16.55 -21.63
C ALA A 287 16.14 -17.53 -21.20
N ASP A 288 17.13 -17.04 -20.45
CA ASP A 288 18.24 -17.81 -19.84
C ASP A 288 17.82 -18.59 -18.58
N LYS A 289 16.61 -18.35 -18.05
CA LYS A 289 16.11 -19.03 -16.85
C LYS A 289 15.31 -20.28 -17.23
N ASP A 290 15.76 -21.43 -16.72
CA ASP A 290 15.10 -22.72 -16.96
C ASP A 290 13.74 -22.85 -16.24
N ARG A 291 13.54 -22.05 -15.19
CA ARG A 291 12.34 -22.12 -14.35
C ARG A 291 12.00 -20.80 -13.68
N HIS A 292 10.71 -20.60 -13.43
CA HIS A 292 10.18 -19.50 -12.62
C HIS A 292 9.34 -20.04 -11.47
N GLN A 293 9.39 -19.37 -10.33
CA GLN A 293 8.59 -19.72 -9.15
C GLN A 293 7.11 -19.45 -9.39
N ILE A 294 6.28 -20.37 -8.93
CA ILE A 294 4.83 -20.27 -8.84
C ILE A 294 4.44 -20.53 -7.39
N PHE A 295 3.66 -19.62 -6.81
CA PHE A 295 3.05 -19.82 -5.50
C PHE A 295 1.58 -20.16 -5.68
N VAL A 296 1.13 -21.21 -5.01
CA VAL A 296 -0.25 -21.68 -4.99
C VAL A 296 -0.86 -21.26 -3.65
N GLU A 297 -1.71 -20.26 -3.72
CA GLU A 297 -2.20 -19.54 -2.54
C GLU A 297 -3.71 -19.77 -2.37
N PRO A 298 -4.19 -20.25 -1.20
CA PRO A 298 -5.62 -20.42 -0.97
C PRO A 298 -6.33 -19.06 -0.96
N GLU A 299 -7.48 -18.96 -1.61
CA GLU A 299 -8.31 -17.76 -1.61
C GLU A 299 -9.25 -17.65 -0.39
N GLY A 300 -9.20 -18.61 0.53
CA GLY A 300 -9.98 -18.60 1.77
C GLY A 300 -9.86 -19.86 2.59
N TRP A 301 -10.51 -19.85 3.77
CA TRP A 301 -10.49 -20.99 4.69
C TRP A 301 -11.19 -22.22 4.12
N HIS A 302 -12.34 -22.03 3.50
CA HIS A 302 -13.26 -23.14 3.14
C HIS A 302 -13.49 -23.25 1.63
N THR A 303 -12.98 -22.31 0.82
CA THR A 303 -13.08 -22.41 -0.64
C THR A 303 -12.07 -23.40 -1.22
N ILE A 304 -12.45 -24.00 -2.34
CA ILE A 304 -11.57 -24.83 -3.16
C ILE A 304 -10.73 -23.98 -4.14
N GLU A 305 -10.95 -22.66 -4.19
CA GLU A 305 -10.31 -21.77 -5.13
C GLU A 305 -8.87 -21.47 -4.69
N MET A 306 -7.92 -21.72 -5.61
CA MET A 306 -6.50 -21.40 -5.43
C MET A 306 -6.06 -20.36 -6.44
N TYR A 307 -5.28 -19.39 -5.96
CA TYR A 307 -4.60 -18.35 -6.75
C TYR A 307 -3.23 -18.85 -7.18
N VAL A 308 -2.91 -18.75 -8.48
CA VAL A 308 -1.63 -19.25 -9.03
C VAL A 308 -0.67 -18.06 -9.21
N ASN A 309 -0.13 -17.55 -8.11
CA ASN A 309 0.75 -16.39 -8.10
C ASN A 309 2.05 -16.65 -8.88
N GLY A 310 2.40 -15.72 -9.75
CA GLY A 310 3.56 -15.85 -10.64
C GLY A 310 3.22 -16.34 -12.06
N PHE A 311 1.97 -16.80 -12.28
CA PHE A 311 1.46 -17.24 -13.59
C PHE A 311 0.41 -16.29 -14.19
N SER A 312 0.51 -14.99 -13.90
CA SER A 312 -0.35 -13.98 -14.55
C SER A 312 -0.12 -14.02 -16.06
N THR A 313 -1.20 -14.05 -16.85
CA THR A 313 -1.10 -14.21 -18.30
C THR A 313 -2.34 -13.67 -19.01
N SER A 314 -2.15 -13.25 -20.26
CA SER A 314 -3.20 -12.90 -21.21
C SER A 314 -3.24 -13.81 -22.43
N LEU A 315 -2.47 -14.90 -22.44
CA LEU A 315 -2.46 -15.89 -23.52
C LEU A 315 -3.84 -16.56 -23.69
N PRO A 316 -4.10 -17.17 -24.85
CA PRO A 316 -5.33 -17.95 -25.06
C PRO A 316 -5.55 -19.01 -23.97
N GLU A 317 -6.80 -19.24 -23.60
CA GLU A 317 -7.18 -20.14 -22.50
C GLU A 317 -6.61 -21.56 -22.65
N GLU A 318 -6.64 -22.12 -23.86
CA GLU A 318 -6.11 -23.45 -24.16
C GLU A 318 -4.59 -23.54 -23.98
N VAL A 319 -3.86 -22.45 -24.24
CA VAL A 319 -2.40 -22.36 -24.00
C VAL A 319 -2.11 -22.30 -22.51
N GLN A 320 -2.89 -21.49 -21.76
CA GLN A 320 -2.78 -21.42 -20.30
C GLN A 320 -2.98 -22.81 -19.66
N TYR A 321 -4.02 -23.53 -20.08
CA TYR A 321 -4.34 -24.86 -19.58
C TYR A 321 -3.27 -25.88 -19.94
N ALA A 322 -2.86 -25.94 -21.21
CA ALA A 322 -1.82 -26.85 -21.68
C ALA A 322 -0.49 -26.64 -20.96
N ALA A 323 -0.10 -25.39 -20.73
CA ALA A 323 1.12 -25.06 -20.03
C ALA A 323 1.05 -25.41 -18.54
N LEU A 324 -0.04 -25.01 -17.85
CA LEU A 324 -0.18 -25.23 -16.42
C LEU A 324 -0.29 -26.72 -16.06
N SER A 325 -0.91 -27.54 -16.91
CA SER A 325 -0.98 -29.00 -16.74
C SER A 325 0.38 -29.72 -16.80
N GLN A 326 1.46 -29.05 -17.23
CA GLN A 326 2.82 -29.58 -17.22
C GLN A 326 3.64 -29.10 -16.01
N VAL A 327 3.06 -28.30 -15.13
CA VAL A 327 3.69 -27.89 -13.88
C VAL A 327 3.52 -29.00 -12.85
N ALA A 328 4.57 -29.30 -12.07
CA ALA A 328 4.53 -30.32 -11.03
C ALA A 328 3.41 -30.02 -10.01
N GLY A 329 2.52 -31.00 -9.80
CA GLY A 329 1.34 -30.89 -8.95
C GLY A 329 0.08 -30.38 -9.65
N PHE A 330 0.16 -30.00 -10.94
CA PHE A 330 -0.97 -29.51 -11.73
C PHE A 330 -1.41 -30.47 -12.86
N GLU A 331 -0.92 -31.70 -12.87
CA GLU A 331 -1.13 -32.63 -13.99
C GLU A 331 -2.61 -32.96 -14.26
N LYS A 332 -3.45 -32.79 -13.25
CA LYS A 332 -4.92 -33.00 -13.33
C LYS A 332 -5.70 -31.70 -13.10
N VAL A 333 -5.05 -30.55 -13.26
CA VAL A 333 -5.62 -29.25 -12.93
C VAL A 333 -6.99 -29.01 -13.57
N LYS A 334 -7.91 -28.45 -12.80
CA LYS A 334 -9.19 -27.93 -13.27
C LYS A 334 -9.22 -26.42 -13.08
N PHE A 335 -9.46 -25.69 -14.14
CA PHE A 335 -9.65 -24.25 -14.07
C PHE A 335 -11.04 -23.91 -13.54
N LEU A 336 -11.09 -22.94 -12.65
CA LEU A 336 -12.32 -22.24 -12.26
C LEU A 336 -12.52 -21.03 -13.17
N ARG A 337 -11.42 -20.34 -13.55
CA ARG A 337 -11.40 -19.28 -14.56
C ARG A 337 -9.98 -19.08 -15.10
N PRO A 338 -9.85 -18.65 -16.37
CA PRO A 338 -8.55 -18.33 -16.95
C PRO A 338 -7.95 -17.04 -16.36
N GLY A 339 -6.64 -16.87 -16.54
CA GLY A 339 -5.98 -15.60 -16.38
C GLY A 339 -6.37 -14.62 -17.48
N TYR A 340 -6.27 -13.33 -17.21
CA TYR A 340 -6.52 -12.27 -18.19
C TYR A 340 -5.71 -11.02 -17.89
N ALA A 341 -5.47 -10.21 -18.90
CA ALA A 341 -5.03 -8.84 -18.72
C ALA A 341 -6.25 -7.91 -18.68
N ILE A 342 -6.12 -6.83 -17.93
CA ILE A 342 -7.07 -5.71 -17.92
C ILE A 342 -6.34 -4.43 -18.28
N GLU A 343 -6.89 -3.68 -19.23
CA GLU A 343 -6.44 -2.37 -19.65
C GLU A 343 -7.50 -1.34 -19.24
N TYR A 344 -7.08 -0.20 -18.71
CA TYR A 344 -7.97 0.80 -18.14
C TYR A 344 -7.37 2.20 -18.21
N ASP A 345 -8.21 3.23 -18.12
CA ASP A 345 -7.78 4.61 -18.09
C ASP A 345 -7.24 5.01 -16.72
N TYR A 346 -6.19 5.84 -16.73
CA TYR A 346 -5.66 6.50 -15.55
C TYR A 346 -5.35 7.98 -15.88
N PHE A 347 -5.12 8.75 -14.84
CA PHE A 347 -4.76 10.16 -14.95
C PHE A 347 -3.39 10.39 -14.32
N PRO A 348 -2.39 10.96 -15.07
CA PRO A 348 -1.08 11.26 -14.52
C PRO A 348 -1.20 12.06 -13.21
N PRO A 349 -0.63 11.57 -12.08
CA PRO A 349 -0.83 12.16 -10.75
C PRO A 349 -0.10 13.49 -10.56
N THR A 350 0.73 13.92 -11.50
CA THR A 350 1.31 15.27 -11.55
C THR A 350 0.26 16.37 -11.68
N GLN A 351 -0.97 16.02 -12.04
CA GLN A 351 -2.13 16.90 -12.07
C GLN A 351 -2.77 17.12 -10.69
N LEU A 352 -2.23 16.50 -9.64
CA LEU A 352 -2.71 16.58 -8.26
C LEU A 352 -1.80 17.45 -7.40
N LYS A 353 -2.41 18.01 -6.35
CA LYS A 353 -1.72 18.62 -5.21
C LYS A 353 -1.30 17.50 -4.21
N HIS A 354 -0.47 17.81 -3.22
CA HIS A 354 -0.08 16.88 -2.14
C HIS A 354 -1.27 16.35 -1.33
N THR A 355 -2.37 17.06 -1.33
CA THR A 355 -3.64 16.66 -0.72
C THR A 355 -4.41 15.61 -1.52
N LEU A 356 -3.91 15.24 -2.71
CA LEU A 356 -4.59 14.47 -3.75
C LEU A 356 -5.79 15.20 -4.39
N GLU A 357 -6.00 16.47 -4.06
CA GLU A 357 -6.93 17.34 -4.78
C GLU A 357 -6.39 17.64 -6.18
N THR A 358 -7.27 17.70 -7.17
CA THR A 358 -6.86 18.07 -8.53
C THR A 358 -6.48 19.55 -8.61
N LYS A 359 -5.55 19.87 -9.52
CA LYS A 359 -5.13 21.25 -9.78
C LYS A 359 -6.16 22.03 -10.60
N LEU A 360 -6.95 21.35 -11.44
CA LEU A 360 -7.90 21.96 -12.38
C LEU A 360 -9.28 22.22 -11.79
N ILE A 361 -9.74 21.32 -10.90
CA ILE A 361 -11.09 21.40 -10.32
C ILE A 361 -10.97 21.33 -8.80
N GLU A 362 -11.46 22.35 -8.13
CA GLU A 362 -11.49 22.40 -6.68
C GLU A 362 -12.44 21.37 -6.08
N HIS A 363 -12.08 20.85 -4.89
CA HIS A 363 -12.84 19.84 -4.14
C HIS A 363 -12.99 18.48 -4.84
N LEU A 364 -12.27 18.25 -5.94
CA LEU A 364 -12.19 16.98 -6.64
C LEU A 364 -10.86 16.28 -6.31
N TYR A 365 -10.93 15.04 -5.81
CA TYR A 365 -9.79 14.24 -5.37
C TYR A 365 -9.70 12.95 -6.15
N PHE A 366 -8.47 12.50 -6.45
CA PHE A 366 -8.21 11.20 -7.07
C PHE A 366 -7.40 10.33 -6.11
N ALA A 367 -7.79 9.05 -5.94
CA ALA A 367 -7.07 8.12 -5.09
C ALA A 367 -7.07 6.69 -5.65
N GLY A 368 -5.95 6.01 -5.51
CA GLY A 368 -5.77 4.63 -5.95
C GLY A 368 -5.31 4.49 -7.40
N GLN A 369 -5.81 3.46 -8.08
CA GLN A 369 -5.34 3.12 -9.44
C GLN A 369 -5.61 4.19 -10.49
N ILE A 370 -6.58 5.06 -10.29
CA ILE A 370 -6.81 6.23 -11.16
C ILE A 370 -5.56 7.11 -11.29
N ASN A 371 -4.66 7.07 -10.29
CA ASN A 371 -3.37 7.77 -10.26
C ASN A 371 -2.20 6.93 -10.82
N GLY A 372 -2.48 5.78 -11.45
CA GLY A 372 -1.45 4.91 -12.00
C GLY A 372 -0.67 4.09 -10.96
N THR A 373 -1.23 3.84 -9.79
CA THR A 373 -0.65 2.92 -8.79
C THR A 373 -1.17 1.51 -8.96
N THR A 374 -0.38 0.50 -8.54
CA THR A 374 -0.83 -0.88 -8.43
C THR A 374 -0.54 -1.41 -7.03
N GLY A 375 -1.58 -1.83 -6.32
CA GLY A 375 -1.53 -2.41 -4.99
C GLY A 375 -2.66 -1.90 -4.11
N TYR A 376 -3.17 -2.80 -3.28
CA TYR A 376 -4.28 -2.51 -2.38
C TYR A 376 -3.90 -1.49 -1.31
N GLU A 377 -2.67 -1.60 -0.80
CA GLU A 377 -2.12 -0.78 0.26
C GLU A 377 -1.87 0.65 -0.22
N GLU A 378 -1.30 0.80 -1.42
CA GLU A 378 -1.11 2.11 -2.05
C GLU A 378 -2.44 2.80 -2.33
N ALA A 379 -3.44 2.02 -2.75
CA ALA A 379 -4.78 2.55 -3.00
C ALA A 379 -5.46 2.97 -1.69
N ALA A 380 -5.40 2.14 -0.66
CA ALA A 380 -5.96 2.42 0.66
C ALA A 380 -5.34 3.67 1.30
N ALA A 381 -4.01 3.81 1.24
CA ALA A 381 -3.29 4.98 1.75
C ALA A 381 -3.72 6.27 1.06
N GLN A 382 -3.83 6.26 -0.28
CA GLN A 382 -4.31 7.41 -1.03
C GLN A 382 -5.77 7.73 -0.68
N GLY A 383 -6.62 6.70 -0.56
CA GLY A 383 -8.02 6.87 -0.17
C GLY A 383 -8.16 7.54 1.20
N LEU A 384 -7.43 7.04 2.20
CA LEU A 384 -7.37 7.62 3.55
C LEU A 384 -7.02 9.11 3.49
N MET A 385 -5.92 9.47 2.81
CA MET A 385 -5.45 10.85 2.72
C MET A 385 -6.40 11.75 1.94
N ALA A 386 -7.01 11.26 0.85
CA ALA A 386 -7.99 12.03 0.08
C ALA A 386 -9.26 12.28 0.89
N GLY A 387 -9.77 11.27 1.60
CA GLY A 387 -10.93 11.41 2.48
C GLY A 387 -10.71 12.42 3.60
N ILE A 388 -9.56 12.33 4.28
CA ILE A 388 -9.15 13.28 5.32
C ILE A 388 -9.10 14.71 4.76
N ASN A 389 -8.36 14.93 3.66
CA ASN A 389 -8.15 16.26 3.12
C ASN A 389 -9.43 16.87 2.52
N ALA A 390 -10.33 16.04 1.98
CA ALA A 390 -11.65 16.50 1.54
C ALA A 390 -12.45 17.10 2.71
N VAL A 391 -12.45 16.44 3.88
CA VAL A 391 -13.15 16.94 5.07
C VAL A 391 -12.44 18.18 5.67
N LEU A 392 -11.11 18.17 5.76
CA LEU A 392 -10.37 19.32 6.27
C LEU A 392 -10.63 20.57 5.44
N LYS A 393 -10.64 20.44 4.10
CA LYS A 393 -10.91 21.56 3.18
C LYS A 393 -12.34 22.10 3.33
N ILE A 394 -13.34 21.22 3.45
CA ILE A 394 -14.74 21.64 3.68
C ILE A 394 -14.88 22.42 4.99
N ARG A 395 -14.06 22.09 6.00
CA ARG A 395 -14.06 22.73 7.31
C ARG A 395 -13.08 23.92 7.40
N GLU A 396 -12.47 24.32 6.29
CA GLU A 396 -11.50 25.41 6.22
C GLU A 396 -10.32 25.24 7.22
N ARG A 397 -9.94 23.97 7.47
CA ARG A 397 -8.78 23.60 8.29
C ARG A 397 -7.54 23.40 7.41
N GLU A 398 -6.36 23.54 8.04
CA GLU A 398 -5.08 23.25 7.36
C GLU A 398 -5.06 21.81 6.80
N PRO A 399 -4.54 21.64 5.56
CA PRO A 399 -4.47 20.33 4.95
C PRO A 399 -3.45 19.42 5.66
N LEU A 400 -3.75 18.13 5.69
CA LEU A 400 -2.81 17.13 6.16
C LEU A 400 -1.88 16.70 5.02
N ILE A 401 -0.59 16.98 5.17
CA ILE A 401 0.47 16.57 4.25
C ILE A 401 1.53 15.82 5.06
N LEU A 402 1.61 14.51 4.90
CA LEU A 402 2.66 13.70 5.49
C LEU A 402 3.96 13.84 4.70
N LYS A 403 5.05 14.12 5.39
CA LYS A 403 6.37 14.26 4.79
C LYS A 403 7.03 12.91 4.55
N ARG A 404 8.07 12.89 3.72
CA ARG A 404 8.85 11.68 3.38
C ARG A 404 9.60 11.07 4.57
N ASP A 405 9.93 11.87 5.59
CA ASP A 405 10.55 11.45 6.85
C ASP A 405 9.55 11.07 7.94
N GLN A 406 8.26 11.30 7.71
CA GLN A 406 7.18 10.99 8.64
C GLN A 406 6.46 9.66 8.32
N ALA A 407 6.29 9.35 7.03
CA ALA A 407 5.53 8.17 6.61
C ALA A 407 5.90 7.66 5.21
N TYR A 408 5.78 6.34 5.00
CA TYR A 408 5.76 5.75 3.65
C TYR A 408 4.60 6.30 2.81
N ILE A 409 3.47 6.63 3.43
CA ILE A 409 2.35 7.34 2.78
C ILE A 409 2.82 8.68 2.23
N GLY A 410 3.66 9.42 2.96
CA GLY A 410 4.27 10.67 2.49
C GLY A 410 5.21 10.44 1.31
N VAL A 411 6.04 9.39 1.36
CA VAL A 411 6.91 8.99 0.23
C VAL A 411 6.08 8.65 -1.01
N LEU A 412 5.01 7.86 -0.84
CA LEU A 412 4.11 7.47 -1.91
C LEU A 412 3.51 8.67 -2.63
N ILE A 413 2.88 9.57 -1.88
CA ILE A 413 2.19 10.72 -2.46
C ILE A 413 3.18 11.68 -3.12
N ASP A 414 4.30 11.98 -2.45
CA ASP A 414 5.32 12.85 -3.02
C ASP A 414 5.91 12.28 -4.32
N ASP A 415 6.22 10.98 -4.38
CA ASP A 415 6.68 10.34 -5.62
C ASP A 415 5.65 10.46 -6.74
N LEU A 416 4.36 10.23 -6.45
CA LEU A 416 3.29 10.31 -7.45
C LEU A 416 3.19 11.68 -8.09
N ILE A 417 3.14 12.72 -7.27
CA ILE A 417 2.89 14.09 -7.77
C ILE A 417 4.14 14.77 -8.34
N THR A 418 5.35 14.37 -7.92
CA THR A 418 6.60 14.99 -8.38
C THR A 418 7.25 14.22 -9.53
N LYS A 419 7.26 12.89 -9.49
CA LYS A 419 7.87 12.03 -10.51
C LYS A 419 6.87 11.57 -11.57
N GLY A 420 5.57 11.55 -11.23
CA GLY A 420 4.54 10.99 -12.09
C GLY A 420 4.60 9.46 -12.19
N THR A 421 3.80 8.91 -13.11
CA THR A 421 3.68 7.47 -13.34
C THR A 421 3.74 7.18 -14.84
N GLU A 422 4.94 6.94 -15.36
CA GLU A 422 5.11 6.45 -16.75
C GLU A 422 4.84 4.95 -16.86
N GLU A 423 5.00 4.23 -15.76
CA GLU A 423 4.63 2.82 -15.55
C GLU A 423 3.86 2.68 -14.22
N PRO A 424 3.04 1.63 -14.03
CA PRO A 424 2.30 1.46 -12.78
C PRO A 424 3.20 1.52 -11.55
N TYR A 425 2.95 2.51 -10.70
CA TYR A 425 3.75 2.74 -9.49
C TYR A 425 3.54 1.64 -8.47
N ARG A 426 4.62 1.21 -7.85
CA ARG A 426 4.62 0.29 -6.71
C ARG A 426 5.60 0.76 -5.65
N MET A 427 5.19 0.67 -4.38
CA MET A 427 6.05 1.01 -3.26
C MET A 427 7.10 -0.08 -2.99
N PHE A 428 8.33 0.36 -2.71
CA PHE A 428 9.45 -0.46 -2.26
C PHE A 428 10.20 0.27 -1.15
N THR A 429 10.90 -0.49 -0.29
CA THR A 429 11.74 0.09 0.76
C THR A 429 12.86 0.97 0.23
N SER A 430 13.34 0.72 -1.00
CA SER A 430 14.36 1.55 -1.65
C SER A 430 13.90 2.95 -2.04
N ARG A 431 12.59 3.22 -2.04
CA ARG A 431 12.04 4.55 -2.33
C ARG A 431 12.08 5.48 -1.12
N ALA A 432 12.17 4.91 0.09
CA ALA A 432 12.25 5.67 1.34
C ALA A 432 13.71 5.90 1.72
N GLU A 433 14.10 7.16 1.86
CA GLU A 433 15.44 7.58 2.27
C GLU A 433 15.67 7.33 3.77
N TYR A 434 14.60 7.45 4.58
CA TYR A 434 14.64 7.40 6.04
C TYR A 434 14.03 6.14 6.62
N ARG A 435 14.43 4.96 6.10
CA ARG A 435 13.84 3.66 6.45
C ARG A 435 13.92 3.31 7.93
N THR A 436 14.98 3.74 8.61
CA THR A 436 15.17 3.49 10.03
C THR A 436 14.18 4.30 10.88
N LEU A 437 13.70 5.44 10.38
CA LEU A 437 12.65 6.23 11.01
C LEU A 437 11.26 5.66 10.70
N LEU A 438 11.05 5.11 9.50
CA LEU A 438 9.76 4.69 8.97
C LEU A 438 9.48 3.18 9.16
N ARG A 439 9.81 2.64 10.33
CA ARG A 439 9.61 1.22 10.60
C ARG A 439 8.14 0.88 10.80
N GLN A 440 7.79 -0.40 10.58
CA GLN A 440 6.43 -0.89 10.81
C GLN A 440 6.04 -0.92 12.30
N ASP A 441 7.03 -1.13 13.19
CA ASP A 441 6.84 -1.24 14.63
C ASP A 441 6.52 0.10 15.31
N ASN A 442 6.93 1.22 14.72
CA ASN A 442 6.75 2.56 15.28
C ASN A 442 5.75 3.45 14.51
N ALA A 443 4.91 2.86 13.66
CA ALA A 443 3.97 3.65 12.87
C ALA A 443 2.97 4.41 13.75
N ASP A 444 2.52 3.80 14.84
CA ASP A 444 1.61 4.42 15.80
C ASP A 444 2.26 5.60 16.55
N SER A 445 3.51 5.45 17.01
CA SER A 445 4.25 6.53 17.66
C SER A 445 4.40 7.76 16.75
N ARG A 446 4.49 7.56 15.43
CA ARG A 446 4.62 8.64 14.45
C ARG A 446 3.27 9.28 14.08
N LEU A 447 2.20 8.51 14.00
CA LEU A 447 0.99 8.91 13.28
C LEU A 447 -0.30 8.90 14.13
N THR A 448 -0.39 8.12 15.21
CA THR A 448 -1.61 8.07 16.04
C THR A 448 -1.97 9.43 16.64
N PRO A 449 -1.00 10.24 17.16
CA PRO A 449 -1.31 11.59 17.63
C PRO A 449 -1.90 12.48 16.53
N ILE A 450 -1.38 12.38 15.30
CA ILE A 450 -1.89 13.14 14.15
C ILE A 450 -3.32 12.71 13.83
N GLY A 451 -3.57 11.38 13.78
CA GLY A 451 -4.91 10.83 13.52
C GLY A 451 -5.94 11.28 14.57
N TYR A 452 -5.54 11.37 15.84
CA TYR A 452 -6.39 11.88 16.92
C TYR A 452 -6.71 13.37 16.74
N GLU A 453 -5.71 14.20 16.48
CA GLU A 453 -5.87 15.64 16.27
C GLU A 453 -6.82 15.98 15.12
N ILE A 454 -6.77 15.22 14.02
CA ILE A 454 -7.64 15.43 12.86
C ILE A 454 -9.02 14.75 13.02
N GLY A 455 -9.19 13.83 13.97
CA GLY A 455 -10.46 13.18 14.30
C GLY A 455 -10.72 11.85 13.59
N THR A 456 -9.70 11.19 13.04
CA THR A 456 -9.82 9.82 12.47
C THR A 456 -9.57 8.73 13.51
N VAL A 457 -8.82 9.02 14.57
CA VAL A 457 -8.55 8.12 15.69
C VAL A 457 -9.44 8.49 16.87
N SER A 458 -10.11 7.50 17.46
CA SER A 458 -10.97 7.69 18.64
C SER A 458 -10.16 7.98 19.91
N GLU A 459 -10.80 8.64 20.89
CA GLU A 459 -10.23 8.88 22.22
C GLU A 459 -9.74 7.58 22.89
N GLU A 460 -10.55 6.52 22.83
CA GLU A 460 -10.21 5.21 23.39
C GLU A 460 -8.90 4.67 22.79
N ARG A 461 -8.79 4.74 21.46
CA ARG A 461 -7.61 4.26 20.74
C ARG A 461 -6.38 5.11 21.03
N TYR A 462 -6.55 6.42 21.14
CA TYR A 462 -5.48 7.34 21.51
C TYR A 462 -4.96 7.06 22.91
N ARG A 463 -5.86 6.86 23.90
CA ARG A 463 -5.48 6.53 25.28
C ARG A 463 -4.76 5.18 25.38
N ALA A 464 -5.20 4.19 24.61
CA ALA A 464 -4.51 2.90 24.54
C ALA A 464 -3.08 3.03 23.99
N TRP A 465 -2.91 3.85 22.96
CA TRP A 465 -1.59 4.19 22.42
C TRP A 465 -0.72 4.93 23.46
N GLU A 466 -1.24 5.95 24.13
CA GLU A 466 -0.52 6.73 25.14
C GLU A 466 -0.02 5.83 26.28
N ALA A 467 -0.86 4.93 26.75
CA ALA A 467 -0.50 3.96 27.79
C ALA A 467 0.58 2.96 27.31
N LYS A 468 0.51 2.52 26.04
CA LYS A 468 1.55 1.67 25.41
C LYS A 468 2.90 2.39 25.35
N GLU A 469 2.94 3.62 24.84
CA GLU A 469 4.18 4.41 24.76
C GLU A 469 4.83 4.59 26.12
N GLN A 470 4.02 4.89 27.16
CA GLN A 470 4.52 5.03 28.52
C GLN A 470 5.17 3.73 29.03
N ARG A 471 4.51 2.56 28.83
CA ARG A 471 5.10 1.27 29.23
C ARG A 471 6.38 0.94 28.49
N VAL A 472 6.45 1.29 27.20
CA VAL A 472 7.68 1.08 26.39
C VAL A 472 8.81 1.97 26.91
N ASP A 473 8.56 3.24 27.19
CA ASP A 473 9.56 4.19 27.70
C ASP A 473 10.06 3.79 29.10
N ASP A 474 9.15 3.39 29.97
CA ASP A 474 9.48 2.90 31.31
C ASP A 474 10.35 1.65 31.24
N PHE A 475 10.03 0.72 30.33
CA PHE A 475 10.81 -0.49 30.14
C PHE A 475 12.20 -0.20 29.54
N ILE A 476 12.29 0.72 28.58
CA ILE A 476 13.59 1.18 28.03
C ILE A 476 14.45 1.77 29.16
N THR A 477 13.86 2.59 30.03
CA THR A 477 14.54 3.20 31.17
C THR A 477 15.02 2.12 32.13
N TYR A 478 14.16 1.16 32.47
CA TYR A 478 14.51 0.03 33.32
C TYR A 478 15.72 -0.77 32.77
N ILE A 479 15.71 -1.13 31.48
CA ILE A 479 16.81 -1.88 30.83
C ILE A 479 18.11 -1.06 30.83
N LYS A 480 18.04 0.26 30.66
CA LYS A 480 19.21 1.16 30.74
C LYS A 480 19.83 1.22 32.13
N GLU A 481 19.03 1.13 33.17
CA GLU A 481 19.47 1.23 34.56
C GLU A 481 19.83 -0.12 35.17
N LEU A 482 19.31 -1.22 34.63
CA LEU A 482 19.53 -2.56 35.11
C LEU A 482 21.00 -2.97 34.98
N SER A 483 21.63 -3.32 36.12
CA SER A 483 23.00 -3.88 36.15
C SER A 483 22.93 -5.39 36.15
N VAL A 484 23.83 -6.01 35.37
CA VAL A 484 23.97 -7.45 35.24
C VAL A 484 25.43 -7.86 35.52
N THR A 485 25.60 -9.08 36.01
CA THR A 485 26.93 -9.65 36.32
C THR A 485 27.41 -10.62 35.22
N PRO A 486 28.72 -10.92 35.15
CA PRO A 486 29.23 -11.92 34.23
C PRO A 486 28.57 -13.30 34.39
N GLU A 487 28.27 -13.70 35.63
CA GLU A 487 27.63 -14.99 35.94
C GLU A 487 26.20 -15.05 35.39
N GLU A 488 25.49 -13.95 35.35
CA GLU A 488 24.11 -13.86 34.82
C GLU A 488 24.07 -13.93 33.29
N VAL A 489 25.04 -13.31 32.60
CA VAL A 489 24.95 -13.11 31.14
C VAL A 489 25.90 -13.91 30.29
N ASN A 490 27.05 -14.35 30.82
CA ASN A 490 28.04 -15.13 30.04
C ASN A 490 27.45 -16.44 29.49
N PRO A 491 26.60 -17.20 30.21
CA PRO A 491 25.97 -18.39 29.65
C PRO A 491 25.05 -18.08 28.44
N ILE A 492 24.51 -16.85 28.35
CA ILE A 492 23.73 -16.39 27.21
C ILE A 492 24.67 -16.02 26.04
N LEU A 493 25.73 -15.30 26.34
CA LEU A 493 26.70 -14.83 25.34
C LEU A 493 27.47 -15.99 24.66
N GLU A 494 27.75 -17.04 25.39
CA GLU A 494 28.43 -18.26 24.88
C GLU A 494 27.61 -18.94 23.77
N LYS A 495 26.28 -18.90 23.84
CA LYS A 495 25.38 -19.46 22.79
C LYS A 495 25.61 -18.81 21.41
N TYR A 496 26.13 -17.60 21.38
CA TYR A 496 26.33 -16.78 20.19
C TYR A 496 27.78 -16.52 19.85
N ASP A 497 28.74 -17.24 20.44
CA ASP A 497 30.18 -17.00 20.32
C ASP A 497 30.56 -15.52 20.59
N SER A 498 29.80 -14.86 21.45
CA SER A 498 30.02 -13.46 21.81
C SER A 498 31.04 -13.39 22.96
N SER A 499 31.94 -12.40 22.91
CA SER A 499 32.96 -12.21 23.93
C SER A 499 32.35 -12.13 25.34
N PRO A 500 32.84 -12.91 26.32
CA PRO A 500 32.31 -12.90 27.67
C PRO A 500 32.55 -11.55 28.35
N MET A 501 31.67 -11.20 29.28
CA MET A 501 31.86 -10.06 30.17
C MET A 501 32.90 -10.41 31.25
N LYS A 502 33.78 -9.45 31.55
CA LYS A 502 34.82 -9.59 32.61
C LYS A 502 34.38 -8.95 33.93
N GLN A 503 33.47 -8.00 33.87
CA GLN A 503 32.94 -7.27 35.04
C GLN A 503 31.47 -6.92 34.80
N GLY A 504 30.75 -6.60 35.87
CA GLY A 504 29.34 -6.14 35.78
C GLY A 504 29.20 -4.87 34.95
N ASP A 505 28.13 -4.77 34.18
CA ASP A 505 27.80 -3.61 33.36
C ASP A 505 26.28 -3.46 33.24
N LYS A 506 25.80 -2.43 32.53
CA LYS A 506 24.40 -2.23 32.26
C LYS A 506 23.90 -3.20 31.18
N LEU A 507 22.68 -3.75 31.39
CA LEU A 507 22.06 -4.69 30.44
C LEU A 507 21.93 -4.08 29.03
N GLN A 508 21.65 -2.78 28.93
CA GLN A 508 21.63 -2.05 27.67
C GLN A 508 22.88 -2.30 26.83
N LYS A 509 24.08 -2.26 27.41
CA LYS A 509 25.33 -2.48 26.66
C LYS A 509 25.47 -3.90 26.14
N VAL A 510 24.95 -4.86 26.87
CA VAL A 510 24.95 -6.27 26.45
C VAL A 510 23.95 -6.48 25.35
N LEU A 511 22.76 -5.91 25.47
CA LEU A 511 21.68 -6.00 24.48
C LEU A 511 22.07 -5.36 23.13
N THR A 512 22.95 -4.35 23.09
CA THR A 512 23.44 -3.76 21.83
C THR A 512 24.35 -4.66 21.00
N ARG A 513 24.76 -5.82 21.51
CA ARG A 513 25.54 -6.79 20.73
C ARG A 513 24.68 -7.40 19.62
N PRO A 514 25.25 -7.62 18.40
CA PRO A 514 24.46 -7.98 17.24
C PRO A 514 23.64 -9.28 17.38
N SER A 515 24.20 -10.28 18.03
CA SER A 515 23.63 -11.63 18.04
C SER A 515 22.61 -11.89 19.14
N VAL A 516 22.58 -11.08 20.19
CA VAL A 516 21.66 -11.27 21.33
C VAL A 516 20.38 -10.49 21.14
N THR A 517 19.28 -11.01 21.65
CA THR A 517 17.95 -10.40 21.63
C THR A 517 17.44 -10.18 23.04
N LEU A 518 16.43 -9.36 23.20
CA LEU A 518 15.79 -9.14 24.51
C LEU A 518 15.22 -10.45 25.08
N SER A 519 14.69 -11.32 24.21
CA SER A 519 14.13 -12.61 24.63
C SER A 519 15.16 -13.53 25.27
N ASP A 520 16.46 -13.41 24.92
CA ASP A 520 17.52 -14.17 25.59
C ASP A 520 17.68 -13.79 27.06
N PHE A 521 17.33 -12.55 27.40
CA PHE A 521 17.44 -12.03 28.78
C PHE A 521 16.14 -12.17 29.57
N GLU A 522 15.03 -12.61 28.96
CA GLU A 522 13.78 -12.89 29.67
C GLU A 522 13.94 -14.06 30.68
N GLN A 523 14.95 -14.91 30.53
CA GLN A 523 15.29 -15.93 31.53
C GLN A 523 15.90 -15.35 32.83
N LEU A 524 16.35 -14.08 32.83
CA LEU A 524 16.84 -13.42 34.04
C LEU A 524 15.67 -13.04 34.93
N PRO A 525 15.66 -13.46 36.22
CA PRO A 525 14.50 -13.19 37.12
C PRO A 525 14.10 -11.72 37.21
N LYS A 526 15.08 -10.81 37.14
CA LYS A 526 14.83 -9.35 37.19
C LYS A 526 14.04 -8.90 35.96
N VAL A 527 14.37 -9.41 34.78
CA VAL A 527 13.72 -9.03 33.51
C VAL A 527 12.34 -9.67 33.41
N SER A 528 12.23 -10.99 33.69
CA SER A 528 10.94 -11.70 33.64
C SER A 528 9.93 -11.17 34.66
N HIS A 529 10.40 -10.80 35.86
CA HIS A 529 9.52 -10.20 36.88
C HIS A 529 8.96 -8.86 36.41
N TYR A 530 9.80 -7.97 35.87
CA TYR A 530 9.36 -6.68 35.36
C TYR A 530 8.34 -6.84 34.22
N ILE A 531 8.61 -7.74 33.26
CA ILE A 531 7.70 -8.03 32.14
C ILE A 531 6.34 -8.50 32.65
N ALA A 532 6.33 -9.42 33.61
CA ALA A 532 5.09 -9.96 34.19
C ALA A 532 4.34 -8.93 35.03
N GLU A 533 5.04 -8.13 35.83
CA GLU A 533 4.42 -7.09 36.68
C GLU A 533 3.72 -6.00 35.88
N HIS A 534 4.29 -5.65 34.68
CA HIS A 534 3.76 -4.59 33.82
C HIS A 534 2.97 -5.13 32.63
N ASP A 535 2.74 -6.45 32.55
CA ASP A 535 2.01 -7.13 31.47
C ASP A 535 2.46 -6.70 30.07
N LEU A 536 3.78 -6.68 29.84
CA LEU A 536 4.35 -6.21 28.58
C LEU A 536 4.09 -7.19 27.45
N SER A 537 3.43 -6.73 26.40
CA SER A 537 3.18 -7.48 25.18
C SER A 537 4.48 -7.72 24.39
N GLN A 538 4.45 -8.72 23.50
CA GLN A 538 5.59 -8.98 22.61
C GLN A 538 5.90 -7.79 21.69
N GLU A 539 4.89 -7.04 21.31
CA GLU A 539 5.06 -5.81 20.49
C GLU A 539 5.82 -4.74 21.27
N GLU A 540 5.46 -4.47 22.53
CA GLU A 540 6.13 -3.49 23.40
C GLU A 540 7.60 -3.87 23.67
N LYS A 541 7.86 -5.16 23.92
CA LYS A 541 9.21 -5.68 24.07
C LYS A 541 10.06 -5.48 22.80
N THR A 542 9.47 -5.74 21.65
CA THR A 542 10.13 -5.53 20.35
C THR A 542 10.42 -4.06 20.10
N CYS A 543 9.48 -3.15 20.38
CA CYS A 543 9.69 -1.70 20.27
C CYS A 543 10.85 -1.23 21.15
N ALA A 544 10.90 -1.69 22.41
CA ALA A 544 11.97 -1.34 23.35
C ALA A 544 13.33 -1.88 22.88
N GLU A 545 13.40 -3.13 22.42
CA GLU A 545 14.63 -3.72 21.89
C GLU A 545 15.17 -2.92 20.71
N VAL A 546 14.32 -2.62 19.73
CA VAL A 546 14.70 -1.85 18.55
C VAL A 546 15.16 -0.45 18.92
N ALA A 547 14.45 0.24 19.81
CA ALA A 547 14.84 1.57 20.28
C ALA A 547 16.22 1.58 20.95
N ILE A 548 16.55 0.55 21.73
CA ILE A 548 17.84 0.43 22.39
C ILE A 548 18.96 0.07 21.38
N LYS A 549 18.76 -0.99 20.58
CA LYS A 549 19.79 -1.50 19.67
C LYS A 549 20.13 -0.55 18.54
N TYR A 550 19.15 0.18 18.04
CA TYR A 550 19.31 1.03 16.87
C TYR A 550 19.36 2.53 17.21
N ALA A 551 19.47 2.90 18.49
CA ALA A 551 19.47 4.29 18.96
C ALA A 551 20.41 5.20 18.16
N GLY A 552 21.67 4.79 17.98
CA GLY A 552 22.66 5.56 17.24
C GLY A 552 22.35 5.73 15.75
N TYR A 553 21.78 4.70 15.12
CA TYR A 553 21.35 4.77 13.71
C TYR A 553 20.13 5.68 13.56
N ILE A 554 19.16 5.57 14.46
CA ILE A 554 17.95 6.40 14.49
C ILE A 554 18.35 7.88 14.63
N GLU A 555 19.20 8.20 15.59
CA GLU A 555 19.68 9.56 15.83
C GLU A 555 20.42 10.13 14.60
N LYS A 556 21.32 9.36 14.01
CA LYS A 556 22.04 9.76 12.79
C LYS A 556 21.09 10.04 11.63
N GLU A 557 20.11 9.16 11.41
CA GLU A 557 19.14 9.34 10.31
C GLU A 557 18.23 10.54 10.57
N LYS A 558 17.79 10.76 11.82
CA LYS A 558 17.03 11.94 12.23
C LYS A 558 17.79 13.24 11.96
N ASN A 559 19.06 13.30 12.35
CA ASN A 559 19.91 14.45 12.07
C ASN A 559 20.09 14.71 10.56
N ASN A 560 20.14 13.65 9.74
CA ASN A 560 20.20 13.78 8.28
C ASN A 560 18.86 14.29 7.71
N ALA A 561 17.72 13.78 8.21
CA ALA A 561 16.41 14.25 7.83
C ALA A 561 16.24 15.76 8.15
N ASP A 562 16.63 16.18 9.36
CA ASP A 562 16.55 17.58 9.78
C ASP A 562 17.39 18.52 8.90
N LYS A 563 18.55 18.08 8.42
CA LYS A 563 19.38 18.85 7.47
C LYS A 563 18.69 19.01 6.12
N LEU A 564 18.07 17.97 5.60
CA LEU A 564 17.37 18.01 4.31
C LEU A 564 16.03 18.75 4.39
N ASN A 565 15.36 18.72 5.54
CA ASN A 565 14.15 19.49 5.78
C ASN A 565 14.35 21.01 5.67
N ARG A 566 15.59 21.51 5.75
CA ARG A 566 15.89 22.93 5.46
C ARG A 566 15.57 23.29 4.00
N LEU A 567 15.76 22.39 3.05
CA LEU A 567 15.38 22.59 1.65
C LEU A 567 13.86 22.51 1.45
N GLU A 568 13.15 21.71 2.27
CA GLU A 568 11.69 21.67 2.29
C GLU A 568 11.07 22.99 2.80
N SER A 569 11.77 23.74 3.63
CA SER A 569 11.32 25.06 4.10
C SER A 569 11.43 26.16 3.04
N VAL A 570 12.20 25.93 1.98
CA VAL A 570 12.38 26.93 0.90
C VAL A 570 11.24 26.80 -0.10
N ARG A 571 10.21 27.62 0.09
CA ARG A 571 9.02 27.65 -0.79
C ARG A 571 9.32 28.36 -2.11
N ILE A 572 8.80 27.79 -3.18
CA ILE A 572 8.76 28.41 -4.51
C ILE A 572 7.39 29.09 -4.64
N PRO A 573 7.31 30.39 -4.98
CA PRO A 573 6.04 31.07 -5.17
C PRO A 573 5.16 30.38 -6.23
N GLU A 574 3.86 30.33 -6.02
CA GLU A 574 2.91 29.71 -6.99
C GLU A 574 3.02 30.32 -8.40
N ASN A 575 3.20 31.66 -8.47
CA ASN A 575 3.31 32.39 -9.71
C ASN A 575 4.77 32.55 -10.20
N PHE A 576 5.67 31.63 -9.77
CA PHE A 576 7.07 31.69 -10.16
C PHE A 576 7.24 31.48 -11.66
N ASP A 577 7.94 32.44 -12.31
CA ASP A 577 8.14 32.44 -13.76
C ASP A 577 9.48 31.78 -14.13
N TYR A 578 9.42 30.51 -14.47
CA TYR A 578 10.58 29.71 -14.86
C TYR A 578 11.18 30.15 -16.22
N ASP A 579 10.40 30.83 -17.09
CA ASP A 579 10.86 31.26 -18.40
C ASP A 579 11.88 32.44 -18.29
N LYS A 580 11.83 33.17 -17.19
CA LYS A 580 12.83 34.25 -16.91
C LYS A 580 14.21 33.72 -16.58
N ILE A 581 14.35 32.43 -16.25
CA ILE A 581 15.63 31.85 -15.86
C ILE A 581 16.28 31.16 -17.05
N VAL A 582 17.04 31.90 -17.82
CA VAL A 582 17.71 31.43 -19.06
C VAL A 582 18.69 30.29 -18.78
N SER A 583 19.29 30.27 -17.57
CA SER A 583 20.31 29.29 -17.15
C SER A 583 19.75 27.90 -16.77
N LEU A 584 18.43 27.73 -16.69
CA LEU A 584 17.83 26.40 -16.53
C LEU A 584 17.98 25.57 -17.80
N SER A 585 18.23 24.27 -17.65
CA SER A 585 18.15 23.34 -18.77
C SER A 585 16.75 23.38 -19.40
N PHE A 586 16.67 23.12 -20.71
CA PHE A 586 15.36 23.09 -21.40
C PHE A 586 14.41 22.09 -20.76
N GLU A 587 14.89 20.84 -20.52
CA GLU A 587 14.11 19.79 -19.90
C GLU A 587 13.68 20.18 -18.47
N GLY A 588 14.61 20.64 -17.64
CA GLY A 588 14.32 21.08 -16.27
C GLY A 588 13.27 22.17 -16.23
N ARG A 589 13.35 23.16 -17.12
CA ARG A 589 12.39 24.26 -17.21
C ARG A 589 10.98 23.75 -17.55
N GLU A 590 10.84 22.92 -18.60
CA GLU A 590 9.54 22.37 -19.00
C GLU A 590 8.92 21.51 -17.91
N LYS A 591 9.73 20.67 -17.24
CA LYS A 591 9.27 19.85 -16.11
C LYS A 591 8.83 20.72 -14.92
N LEU A 592 9.59 21.73 -14.55
CA LEU A 592 9.25 22.66 -13.46
C LEU A 592 7.95 23.44 -13.77
N LYS A 593 7.76 23.89 -15.01
CA LYS A 593 6.53 24.56 -15.46
C LYS A 593 5.33 23.64 -15.37
N LYS A 594 5.47 22.38 -15.81
CA LYS A 594 4.38 21.40 -15.79
C LYS A 594 4.00 20.96 -14.37
N ILE A 595 4.99 20.66 -13.54
CA ILE A 595 4.77 20.07 -12.20
C ILE A 595 4.47 21.14 -11.16
N ARG A 596 5.05 22.34 -11.28
CA ARG A 596 4.87 23.44 -10.33
C ARG A 596 5.18 23.03 -8.89
N PRO A 597 6.42 22.62 -8.57
CA PRO A 597 6.79 22.22 -7.22
C PRO A 597 6.64 23.38 -6.23
N ILE A 598 6.23 23.08 -5.01
CA ILE A 598 5.98 24.06 -3.95
C ILE A 598 7.27 24.41 -3.20
N THR A 599 8.26 23.48 -3.20
CA THR A 599 9.53 23.66 -2.49
C THR A 599 10.72 23.31 -3.38
N LEU A 600 11.91 23.81 -3.03
CA LEU A 600 13.16 23.45 -3.72
C LEU A 600 13.49 21.95 -3.60
N SER A 601 13.17 21.35 -2.46
CA SER A 601 13.35 19.91 -2.26
C SER A 601 12.46 19.10 -3.21
N GLN A 602 11.20 19.50 -3.42
CA GLN A 602 10.34 18.88 -4.43
C GLN A 602 10.90 19.07 -5.84
N ALA A 603 11.34 20.28 -6.17
CA ALA A 603 11.97 20.55 -7.47
C ALA A 603 13.15 19.60 -7.73
N SER A 604 13.98 19.33 -6.73
CA SER A 604 15.15 18.43 -6.86
C SER A 604 14.80 16.96 -7.09
N ARG A 605 13.57 16.54 -6.76
CA ARG A 605 13.08 15.16 -6.96
C ARG A 605 12.39 14.93 -8.30
N ILE A 606 12.14 15.99 -9.06
CA ILE A 606 11.53 15.90 -10.39
C ILE A 606 12.52 15.27 -11.37
N SER A 607 12.08 14.21 -12.05
CA SER A 607 12.87 13.57 -13.10
C SER A 607 13.13 14.58 -14.24
N GLY A 608 14.40 14.75 -14.63
CA GLY A 608 14.82 15.73 -15.62
C GLY A 608 15.23 17.10 -15.07
N VAL A 609 15.11 17.32 -13.76
CA VAL A 609 15.69 18.51 -13.07
C VAL A 609 17.03 18.12 -12.46
N SER A 610 18.09 18.74 -12.91
CA SER A 610 19.46 18.46 -12.49
C SER A 610 19.84 19.22 -11.19
N PRO A 611 20.89 18.76 -10.45
CA PRO A 611 21.44 19.53 -9.34
C PRO A 611 21.89 20.95 -9.74
N ALA A 612 22.34 21.11 -10.99
CA ALA A 612 22.69 22.43 -11.53
C ALA A 612 21.47 23.34 -11.66
N ASP A 613 20.32 22.80 -12.13
CA ASP A 613 19.07 23.57 -12.20
C ASP A 613 18.61 24.02 -10.80
N ILE A 614 18.75 23.17 -9.79
CA ILE A 614 18.43 23.51 -8.40
C ILE A 614 19.36 24.63 -7.89
N SER A 615 20.66 24.57 -8.17
CA SER A 615 21.60 25.62 -7.80
C SER A 615 21.23 26.97 -8.45
N VAL A 616 20.82 26.94 -9.71
CA VAL A 616 20.34 28.12 -10.43
C VAL A 616 19.07 28.68 -9.78
N LEU A 617 18.12 27.84 -9.41
CA LEU A 617 16.89 28.25 -8.70
C LEU A 617 17.22 28.92 -7.35
N VAL A 618 18.11 28.32 -6.55
CA VAL A 618 18.55 28.86 -5.25
C VAL A 618 19.12 30.27 -5.41
N ILE A 619 20.04 30.45 -6.37
CA ILE A 619 20.68 31.75 -6.65
C ILE A 619 19.64 32.76 -7.11
N TYR A 620 18.75 32.39 -8.05
CA TYR A 620 17.73 33.27 -8.58
C TYR A 620 16.71 33.74 -7.53
N MET A 621 16.41 32.86 -6.56
CA MET A 621 15.53 33.17 -5.42
C MET A 621 16.24 34.02 -4.32
N GLY A 622 17.50 34.40 -4.51
CA GLY A 622 18.25 35.25 -3.59
C GLY A 622 18.64 34.56 -2.27
N ARG A 623 18.88 33.25 -2.29
CA ARG A 623 19.22 32.46 -1.11
C ARG A 623 20.52 31.67 -1.27
#